data_ab816a94c55743d8467d4b20933f92d4
#
_entry.id   ab816a94c55743d8467d4b20933f92d4
#
_cell.length_a   1.000
_cell.length_b   1.000
_cell.length_c   1.000
_cell.angle_alpha   90.00
_cell.angle_beta   90.00
_cell.angle_gamma   90.00
#
_symmetry.space_group_name_H-M   'P 1'
#
loop_
_entity.id
_entity.type
_entity.pdbx_description
1 polymer ?
#
loop_
_entity_poly.entity_id
_entity_poly.type
_entity_poly.pdbx_seq_one_letter_code
_entity_poly.pdbx_strand_id
1 'polypeptide(L)'
;MFLSVENIKNLRSEKFISREAFQTDFSVYPEKGDVLMTRIGDIGTANVFESDEPVAYYVSLALLKKREIDPYFLKESIHSESTKKELWHRTLHIAFPKKINKNEIAKVPILYPFQKDEQAKIGDFFKQLDNLITLHQREPNITMEEQRWQKEPIIQKLFIRTTLGGSISTKKRQ
;
A
#
# COMPACT_ATOMS: atom_id res chain seq x y z
N MET A 1 -10.18 -7.97 12.45
CA MET A 1 -9.08 -8.21 11.49
C MET A 1 -7.75 -8.23 12.23
N PHE A 2 -6.74 -8.99 11.75
CA PHE A 2 -5.41 -9.11 12.34
C PHE A 2 -4.34 -8.86 11.29
N LEU A 3 -3.51 -7.83 11.49
CA LEU A 3 -2.47 -7.38 10.54
C LEU A 3 -1.09 -7.92 10.90
N SER A 4 -0.30 -8.24 9.90
CA SER A 4 1.12 -8.62 10.00
C SER A 4 1.95 -7.90 8.93
N VAL A 5 3.24 -8.20 8.86
CA VAL A 5 4.14 -7.63 7.84
C VAL A 5 3.65 -7.84 6.40
N GLU A 6 2.99 -8.95 6.13
CA GLU A 6 2.42 -9.29 4.82
C GLU A 6 1.35 -8.28 4.35
N ASN A 7 0.68 -7.64 5.31
CA ASN A 7 -0.45 -6.76 5.05
C ASN A 7 -0.07 -5.28 4.95
N ILE A 8 1.20 -4.91 5.14
CA ILE A 8 1.63 -3.51 5.28
C ILE A 8 1.28 -2.66 4.05
N LYS A 9 1.29 -3.22 2.85
CA LYS A 9 1.05 -2.48 1.61
C LYS A 9 -0.39 -2.00 1.45
N ASN A 10 -1.36 -2.79 1.90
CA ASN A 10 -2.79 -2.50 1.72
C ASN A 10 -3.60 -2.43 3.01
N LEU A 11 -2.99 -2.82 4.13
CA LEU A 11 -3.58 -2.90 5.47
C LEU A 11 -4.90 -3.69 5.49
N ARG A 12 -4.94 -4.78 4.70
CA ARG A 12 -6.06 -5.72 4.63
C ARG A 12 -5.58 -7.12 4.96
N SER A 13 -6.40 -7.87 5.67
CA SER A 13 -6.11 -9.26 6.06
C SER A 13 -7.39 -10.07 6.09
N GLU A 14 -7.28 -11.33 5.71
CA GLU A 14 -8.33 -12.34 5.87
C GLU A 14 -8.23 -13.05 7.23
N LYS A 15 -7.21 -12.72 8.03
CA LYS A 15 -7.04 -13.26 9.37
C LYS A 15 -7.81 -12.41 10.38
N PHE A 16 -8.51 -13.08 11.28
CA PHE A 16 -9.30 -12.44 12.34
C PHE A 16 -8.97 -13.08 13.68
N ILE A 17 -9.22 -12.33 14.75
CA ILE A 17 -9.22 -12.82 16.13
C ILE A 17 -10.62 -12.62 16.70
N SER A 18 -10.94 -13.36 17.77
CA SER A 18 -12.22 -13.17 18.47
C SER A 18 -12.29 -11.79 19.14
N ARG A 19 -13.49 -11.32 19.43
CA ARG A 19 -13.68 -10.06 20.14
C ARG A 19 -13.10 -10.12 21.54
N GLU A 20 -13.25 -11.25 22.21
CA GLU A 20 -12.75 -11.48 23.56
C GLU A 20 -11.21 -11.41 23.58
N ALA A 21 -10.53 -12.09 22.66
CA ALA A 21 -9.07 -12.03 22.53
C ALA A 21 -8.60 -10.60 22.22
N PHE A 22 -9.33 -9.86 21.35
CA PHE A 22 -8.98 -8.46 21.08
C PHE A 22 -9.06 -7.59 22.34
N GLN A 23 -10.14 -7.71 23.12
CA GLN A 23 -10.35 -6.93 24.33
C GLN A 23 -9.33 -7.26 25.44
N THR A 24 -8.92 -8.52 25.51
CA THR A 24 -7.97 -9.00 26.53
C THR A 24 -6.52 -8.63 26.20
N ASP A 25 -6.11 -8.81 24.92
CA ASP A 25 -4.69 -8.81 24.54
C ASP A 25 -4.25 -7.50 23.88
N PHE A 26 -5.19 -6.67 23.41
CA PHE A 26 -4.87 -5.44 22.67
C PHE A 26 -5.40 -4.18 23.36
N SER A 27 -4.67 -3.72 24.36
CA SER A 27 -4.92 -2.41 25.00
C SER A 27 -4.51 -1.22 24.12
N VAL A 28 -3.60 -1.46 23.15
CA VAL A 28 -3.11 -0.45 22.19
C VAL A 28 -3.27 -1.01 20.77
N TYR A 29 -4.06 -0.33 19.98
CA TYR A 29 -4.35 -0.69 18.59
C TYR A 29 -4.28 0.54 17.68
N PRO A 30 -4.14 0.38 16.35
CA PRO A 30 -4.10 1.50 15.42
C PRO A 30 -5.46 2.20 15.33
N GLU A 31 -5.39 3.52 15.30
CA GLU A 31 -6.50 4.43 15.05
C GLU A 31 -6.27 5.16 13.73
N LYS A 32 -7.31 5.70 13.13
CA LYS A 32 -7.22 6.44 11.87
C LYS A 32 -6.22 7.57 11.94
N GLY A 33 -5.28 7.56 11.03
CA GLY A 33 -4.16 8.50 10.95
C GLY A 33 -2.91 8.02 11.69
N ASP A 34 -2.92 6.86 12.33
CA ASP A 34 -1.70 6.24 12.83
C ASP A 34 -0.90 5.63 11.66
N VAL A 35 0.41 5.49 11.84
CA VAL A 35 1.28 4.86 10.85
C VAL A 35 1.74 3.50 11.38
N LEU A 36 1.55 2.46 10.58
CA LEU A 36 2.12 1.14 10.81
C LEU A 36 3.40 0.99 9.98
N MET A 37 4.44 0.43 10.59
CA MET A 37 5.74 0.22 9.95
C MET A 37 6.26 -1.19 10.25
N THR A 38 6.84 -1.84 9.24
CA THR A 38 7.51 -3.14 9.41
C THR A 38 8.79 -2.99 10.24
N ARG A 39 9.00 -3.93 11.18
CA ARG A 39 10.16 -3.95 12.08
C ARG A 39 10.87 -5.30 12.20
N ILE A 40 10.40 -6.31 11.49
CA ILE A 40 10.97 -7.67 11.42
C ILE A 40 10.97 -8.13 9.97
N GLY A 41 12.11 -8.62 9.49
CA GLY A 41 12.33 -9.05 8.11
C GLY A 41 12.61 -7.87 7.18
N ASP A 42 11.63 -7.40 6.49
CA ASP A 42 11.63 -6.10 5.82
C ASP A 42 11.43 -5.00 6.87
N ILE A 43 12.32 -4.01 6.91
CA ILE A 43 12.32 -2.95 7.93
C ILE A 43 12.15 -1.59 7.26
N GLY A 44 11.14 -0.84 7.73
CA GLY A 44 10.92 0.54 7.28
C GLY A 44 9.91 0.68 6.15
N THR A 45 9.18 -0.38 5.77
CA THR A 45 7.99 -0.23 4.94
C THR A 45 6.85 0.26 5.82
N ALA A 46 6.24 1.39 5.47
CA ALA A 46 5.23 2.06 6.28
C ALA A 46 3.95 2.34 5.49
N ASN A 47 2.83 2.37 6.19
CA ASN A 47 1.56 2.80 5.61
C ASN A 47 0.67 3.47 6.65
N VAL A 48 -0.21 4.37 6.19
CA VAL A 48 -1.16 5.09 7.04
C VAL A 48 -2.41 4.25 7.25
N PHE A 49 -2.83 4.09 8.49
CA PHE A 49 -4.06 3.39 8.83
C PHE A 49 -5.26 4.32 8.66
N GLU A 50 -6.18 3.97 7.76
CA GLU A 50 -7.32 4.82 7.38
C GLU A 50 -8.68 4.30 7.86
N SER A 51 -8.73 3.10 8.49
CA SER A 51 -10.00 2.53 8.97
C SER A 51 -10.40 3.11 10.32
N ASP A 52 -11.71 3.23 10.52
CA ASP A 52 -12.30 3.57 11.82
C ASP A 52 -12.58 2.30 12.66
N GLU A 53 -12.43 1.11 12.09
CA GLU A 53 -12.62 -0.15 12.79
C GLU A 53 -11.38 -0.55 13.60
N PRO A 54 -11.56 -1.06 14.82
CA PRO A 54 -10.44 -1.54 15.63
C PRO A 54 -9.80 -2.78 15.00
N VAL A 55 -8.47 -2.78 14.95
CA VAL A 55 -7.67 -3.83 14.29
C VAL A 55 -6.53 -4.26 15.20
N ALA A 56 -6.36 -5.57 15.35
CA ALA A 56 -5.18 -6.13 16.00
C ALA A 56 -3.99 -6.17 15.02
N TYR A 57 -2.78 -6.11 15.56
CA TYR A 57 -1.58 -6.22 14.74
C TYR A 57 -0.49 -7.05 15.43
N TYR A 58 0.29 -7.75 14.62
CA TYR A 58 1.36 -8.61 15.12
C TYR A 58 2.63 -7.81 15.44
N VAL A 59 3.44 -8.35 16.34
CA VAL A 59 4.71 -7.74 16.80
C VAL A 59 5.73 -7.46 15.68
N SER A 60 5.52 -7.99 14.48
CA SER A 60 6.32 -7.67 13.29
C SER A 60 6.09 -6.24 12.77
N LEU A 61 5.04 -5.59 13.25
CA LEU A 61 4.74 -4.20 12.97
C LEU A 61 5.04 -3.32 14.19
N ALA A 62 5.46 -2.10 13.95
CA ALA A 62 5.51 -1.01 14.92
C ALA A 62 4.34 -0.06 14.65
N LEU A 63 3.65 0.35 15.69
CA LEU A 63 2.61 1.35 15.67
C LEU A 63 3.22 2.70 16.04
N LEU A 64 3.11 3.67 15.15
CA LEU A 64 3.51 5.06 15.33
C LEU A 64 2.23 5.88 15.46
N LYS A 65 1.91 6.27 16.68
CA LYS A 65 0.67 7.00 16.99
C LYS A 65 0.71 8.40 16.38
N LYS A 66 -0.39 8.81 15.79
CA LYS A 66 -0.61 10.16 15.27
C LYS A 66 -0.34 11.20 16.36
N ARG A 67 0.50 12.17 16.05
CA ARG A 67 0.85 13.30 16.93
C ARG A 67 0.93 14.60 16.11
N GLU A 68 2.06 15.31 16.26
CA GLU A 68 2.32 16.60 15.63
C GLU A 68 2.63 16.53 14.13
N ILE A 69 3.08 15.37 13.63
CA ILE A 69 3.49 15.19 12.24
C ILE A 69 2.31 14.67 11.42
N ASP A 70 2.12 15.23 10.23
CA ASP A 70 1.13 14.71 9.28
C ASP A 70 1.42 13.23 8.95
N PRO A 71 0.41 12.32 8.99
CA PRO A 71 0.63 10.89 8.80
C PRO A 71 1.23 10.50 7.45
N TYR A 72 0.80 11.15 6.38
CA TYR A 72 1.30 10.86 5.03
C TYR A 72 2.72 11.40 4.85
N PHE A 73 2.99 12.60 5.39
CA PHE A 73 4.35 13.12 5.48
C PHE A 73 5.27 12.18 6.27
N LEU A 74 4.81 11.69 7.43
CA LEU A 74 5.58 10.75 8.24
C LEU A 74 5.88 9.45 7.48
N LYS A 75 4.89 8.88 6.80
CA LYS A 75 5.05 7.71 5.94
C LYS A 75 6.17 7.94 4.92
N GLU A 76 6.14 9.05 4.20
CA GLU A 76 7.15 9.35 3.18
C GLU A 76 8.53 9.66 3.78
N SER A 77 8.56 10.33 4.93
CA SER A 77 9.81 10.54 5.67
C SER A 77 10.47 9.22 6.09
N ILE A 78 9.68 8.22 6.48
CA ILE A 78 10.20 6.87 6.77
C ILE A 78 10.79 6.22 5.51
N HIS A 79 10.21 6.46 4.36
CA HIS A 79 10.69 5.94 3.08
C HIS A 79 11.89 6.71 2.52
N SER A 80 12.24 7.87 3.08
CA SER A 80 13.41 8.65 2.65
C SER A 80 14.72 7.89 2.87
N GLU A 81 15.70 8.17 2.04
CA GLU A 81 17.02 7.49 2.12
C GLU A 81 17.72 7.75 3.46
N SER A 82 17.61 8.97 3.99
CA SER A 82 18.20 9.34 5.28
C SER A 82 17.60 8.53 6.43
N THR A 83 16.28 8.43 6.50
CA THR A 83 15.60 7.66 7.54
C THR A 83 15.85 6.16 7.38
N LYS A 84 15.86 5.63 6.16
CA LYS A 84 16.22 4.23 5.91
C LYS A 84 17.62 3.89 6.38
N LYS A 85 18.60 4.76 6.18
CA LYS A 85 19.97 4.59 6.71
C LYS A 85 19.97 4.54 8.24
N GLU A 86 19.24 5.44 8.90
CA GLU A 86 19.14 5.44 10.37
C GLU A 86 18.46 4.17 10.91
N LEU A 87 17.37 3.73 10.29
CA LEU A 87 16.72 2.46 10.63
C LEU A 87 17.67 1.28 10.45
N TRP A 88 18.44 1.26 9.36
CA TRP A 88 19.42 0.22 9.08
C TRP A 88 20.52 0.16 10.13
N HIS A 89 21.10 1.30 10.52
CA HIS A 89 22.15 1.36 11.56
C HIS A 89 21.68 0.85 12.92
N ARG A 90 20.38 0.98 13.23
CA ARG A 90 19.77 0.54 14.49
C ARG A 90 19.19 -0.86 14.44
N THR A 91 19.29 -1.50 13.29
CA THR A 91 18.77 -2.86 13.07
C THR A 91 19.74 -3.90 13.63
N LEU A 92 19.18 -4.93 14.26
CA LEU A 92 19.93 -6.10 14.73
C LEU A 92 20.17 -7.06 13.55
N HIS A 93 21.32 -6.93 12.91
CA HIS A 93 21.68 -7.68 11.69
C HIS A 93 22.02 -9.14 11.96
N ILE A 94 22.44 -9.48 13.18
CA ILE A 94 22.74 -10.85 13.61
C ILE A 94 21.49 -11.69 13.84
N ALA A 95 20.31 -11.06 13.99
CA ALA A 95 19.04 -11.76 14.13
C ALA A 95 18.55 -12.27 12.76
N PHE A 96 17.97 -13.47 12.74
CA PHE A 96 17.32 -14.02 11.55
C PHE A 96 15.87 -14.40 11.89
N PRO A 97 14.87 -13.75 11.31
CA PRO A 97 14.98 -12.56 10.45
C PRO A 97 15.53 -11.32 11.18
N LYS A 98 16.13 -10.38 10.42
CA LYS A 98 16.57 -9.09 10.96
C LYS A 98 15.43 -8.38 11.67
N LYS A 99 15.75 -7.64 12.73
CA LYS A 99 14.74 -6.88 13.48
C LYS A 99 15.29 -5.58 14.06
N ILE A 100 14.40 -4.63 14.26
CA ILE A 100 14.69 -3.40 15.01
C ILE A 100 13.76 -3.31 16.22
N ASN A 101 14.30 -2.92 17.37
CA ASN A 101 13.52 -2.74 18.59
C ASN A 101 12.71 -1.44 18.55
N LYS A 102 11.52 -1.44 19.19
CA LYS A 102 10.66 -0.24 19.26
C LYS A 102 11.40 0.97 19.85
N ASN A 103 12.22 0.76 20.87
CA ASN A 103 13.00 1.83 21.50
C ASN A 103 14.06 2.41 20.54
N GLU A 104 14.60 1.62 19.64
CA GLU A 104 15.53 2.10 18.60
C GLU A 104 14.80 2.86 17.49
N ILE A 105 13.60 2.42 17.12
CA ILE A 105 12.73 3.17 16.19
C ILE A 105 12.44 4.57 16.75
N ALA A 106 12.12 4.66 18.04
CA ALA A 106 11.80 5.92 18.70
C ALA A 106 12.97 6.94 18.74
N LYS A 107 14.21 6.49 18.49
CA LYS A 107 15.41 7.33 18.43
C LYS A 107 15.73 7.80 17.01
N VAL A 108 15.01 7.32 15.99
CA VAL A 108 15.25 7.74 14.60
C VAL A 108 14.80 9.19 14.42
N PRO A 109 15.70 10.10 14.01
CA PRO A 109 15.32 11.48 13.78
C PRO A 109 14.49 11.61 12.52
N ILE A 110 13.38 12.33 12.62
CA ILE A 110 12.56 12.73 11.46
C ILE A 110 12.67 14.23 11.33
N LEU A 111 13.22 14.69 10.20
CA LEU A 111 13.24 16.11 9.86
C LEU A 111 11.90 16.48 9.22
N TYR A 112 11.25 17.51 9.73
CA TYR A 112 9.95 17.92 9.24
C TYR A 112 9.81 19.46 9.25
N PRO A 113 9.05 20.03 8.31
CA PRO A 113 8.69 21.44 8.31
C PRO A 113 7.87 21.80 9.56
N PHE A 114 8.10 22.96 10.13
CA PHE A 114 7.31 23.45 11.26
C PHE A 114 5.85 23.73 10.89
N GLN A 115 5.61 24.14 9.64
CA GLN A 115 4.27 24.45 9.15
C GLN A 115 3.51 23.17 8.81
N LYS A 116 2.40 22.94 9.50
CA LYS A 116 1.54 21.76 9.26
C LYS A 116 0.98 21.71 7.85
N ASP A 117 0.66 22.87 7.28
CA ASP A 117 0.16 22.97 5.90
C ASP A 117 1.20 22.49 4.88
N GLU A 118 2.49 22.75 5.14
CA GLU A 118 3.56 22.26 4.28
C GLU A 118 3.70 20.74 4.39
N GLN A 119 3.65 20.19 5.61
CA GLN A 119 3.63 18.73 5.81
C GLN A 119 2.46 18.09 5.08
N ALA A 120 1.25 18.64 5.23
CA ALA A 120 0.05 18.13 4.58
C ALA A 120 0.17 18.17 3.05
N LYS A 121 0.66 19.28 2.48
CA LYS A 121 0.87 19.39 1.02
C LYS A 121 1.86 18.36 0.49
N ILE A 122 2.96 18.12 1.21
CA ILE A 122 3.95 17.11 0.83
C ILE A 122 3.32 15.71 0.93
N GLY A 123 2.65 15.42 2.04
CA GLY A 123 1.98 14.13 2.25
C GLY A 123 0.92 13.83 1.19
N ASP A 124 0.06 14.80 0.87
CA ASP A 124 -0.96 14.69 -0.16
C ASP A 124 -0.37 14.51 -1.56
N PHE A 125 0.72 15.19 -1.88
CA PHE A 125 1.42 15.03 -3.15
C PHE A 125 1.87 13.56 -3.36
N PHE A 126 2.55 12.98 -2.38
CA PHE A 126 2.98 11.59 -2.48
C PHE A 126 1.82 10.60 -2.45
N LYS A 127 0.76 10.86 -1.66
CA LYS A 127 -0.47 10.07 -1.69
C LYS A 127 -1.10 10.03 -3.08
N GLN A 128 -1.13 11.17 -3.77
CA GLN A 128 -1.63 11.23 -5.15
C GLN A 128 -0.74 10.46 -6.11
N LEU A 129 0.58 10.53 -5.97
CA LEU A 129 1.51 9.74 -6.78
C LEU A 129 1.31 8.23 -6.58
N ASP A 130 1.17 7.76 -5.34
CA ASP A 130 0.88 6.36 -5.04
C ASP A 130 -0.42 5.88 -5.69
N ASN A 131 -1.46 6.73 -5.66
CA ASN A 131 -2.73 6.44 -6.31
C ASN A 131 -2.58 6.33 -7.84
N LEU A 132 -1.85 7.25 -8.47
CA LEU A 132 -1.59 7.23 -9.91
C LEU A 132 -0.80 5.99 -10.32
N ILE A 133 0.25 5.64 -9.57
CA ILE A 133 1.04 4.42 -9.80
C ILE A 133 0.14 3.18 -9.70
N THR A 134 -0.70 3.12 -8.66
CA THR A 134 -1.61 1.99 -8.44
C THR A 134 -2.64 1.87 -9.57
N LEU A 135 -3.19 2.98 -10.04
CA LEU A 135 -4.13 3.00 -11.16
C LEU A 135 -3.46 2.53 -12.45
N HIS A 136 -2.26 3.04 -12.74
CA HIS A 136 -1.51 2.65 -13.94
C HIS A 136 -1.11 1.17 -13.92
N GLN A 137 -0.78 0.61 -12.75
CA GLN A 137 -0.50 -0.82 -12.60
C GLN A 137 -1.74 -1.71 -12.76
N ARG A 138 -2.94 -1.17 -12.57
CA ARG A 138 -4.21 -1.88 -12.78
C ARG A 138 -4.72 -1.80 -14.22
N GLU A 139 -4.19 -0.89 -15.04
CA GLU A 139 -4.50 -0.91 -16.45
C GLU A 139 -4.01 -2.23 -17.04
N PRO A 140 -4.88 -3.00 -17.72
CA PRO A 140 -4.44 -4.22 -18.38
C PRO A 140 -3.32 -3.84 -19.35
N ASN A 141 -2.25 -4.64 -19.39
CA ASN A 141 -1.24 -4.55 -20.42
C ASN A 141 -1.93 -4.82 -21.78
N ILE A 142 -2.49 -3.75 -22.34
CA ILE A 142 -3.11 -3.83 -23.66
C ILE A 142 -1.98 -4.11 -24.64
N THR A 143 -2.03 -5.26 -25.29
CA THR A 143 -1.04 -5.63 -26.29
C THR A 143 -1.02 -4.59 -27.42
N MET A 144 0.12 -4.49 -28.11
CA MET A 144 0.22 -3.55 -29.27
C MET A 144 -0.89 -3.77 -30.31
N GLU A 145 -1.38 -4.99 -30.43
CA GLU A 145 -2.52 -5.34 -31.30
C GLU A 145 -3.84 -4.78 -30.77
N GLU A 146 -4.11 -4.85 -29.47
CA GLU A 146 -5.31 -4.29 -28.85
C GLU A 146 -5.31 -2.76 -28.91
N GLN A 147 -4.15 -2.11 -28.73
CA GLN A 147 -4.00 -0.67 -28.90
C GLN A 147 -4.25 -0.24 -30.36
N ARG A 148 -3.79 -1.03 -31.32
CA ARG A 148 -4.07 -0.84 -32.74
C ARG A 148 -5.56 -0.96 -33.03
N TRP A 149 -6.22 -1.98 -32.47
CA TRP A 149 -7.67 -2.20 -32.58
C TRP A 149 -8.50 -1.02 -32.02
N GLN A 150 -8.07 -0.42 -30.92
CA GLN A 150 -8.78 0.74 -30.35
C GLN A 150 -8.65 2.00 -31.20
N LYS A 151 -7.56 2.16 -31.96
CA LYS A 151 -7.28 3.31 -32.81
C LYS A 151 -7.87 3.19 -34.23
N GLU A 152 -8.30 2.00 -34.63
CA GLU A 152 -8.88 1.81 -35.96
C GLU A 152 -10.32 2.37 -36.06
N PRO A 153 -10.65 3.04 -37.22
CA PRO A 153 -12.01 3.52 -37.47
C PRO A 153 -13.03 2.38 -37.36
N ILE A 154 -14.22 2.69 -36.82
CA ILE A 154 -15.31 1.72 -36.62
C ILE A 154 -15.63 0.92 -37.88
N ILE A 155 -15.55 1.57 -39.06
CA ILE A 155 -15.81 0.96 -40.37
C ILE A 155 -14.80 -0.17 -40.66
N GLN A 156 -13.53 0.03 -40.32
CA GLN A 156 -12.48 -0.97 -40.55
C GLN A 156 -12.61 -2.16 -39.60
N LYS A 157 -13.03 -1.91 -38.35
CA LYS A 157 -13.36 -2.97 -37.37
C LYS A 157 -14.53 -3.86 -37.82
N LEU A 158 -15.54 -3.27 -38.45
CA LEU A 158 -16.68 -3.98 -39.04
C LEU A 158 -16.29 -4.82 -40.26
N PHE A 159 -15.42 -4.29 -41.13
CA PHE A 159 -14.97 -4.99 -42.32
C PHE A 159 -14.14 -6.24 -41.99
N ILE A 160 -13.23 -6.16 -41.01
CA ILE A 160 -12.41 -7.30 -40.58
C ILE A 160 -13.30 -8.40 -39.94
N ARG A 161 -14.33 -8.00 -39.22
CA ARG A 161 -15.25 -8.95 -38.58
C ARG A 161 -16.14 -9.69 -39.59
N THR A 162 -16.46 -9.07 -40.71
CA THR A 162 -17.24 -9.71 -41.81
C THR A 162 -16.36 -10.61 -42.69
N THR A 163 -15.11 -10.27 -42.92
CA THR A 163 -14.21 -11.08 -43.76
C THR A 163 -13.59 -12.29 -43.03
N LEU A 164 -13.35 -12.20 -41.71
CA LEU A 164 -12.85 -13.33 -40.92
C LEU A 164 -13.95 -14.21 -40.32
N GLY A 165 -15.20 -13.72 -40.28
CA GLY A 165 -16.38 -14.44 -39.75
C GLY A 165 -17.24 -15.15 -40.81
N GLY A 166 -16.77 -15.28 -42.04
CA GLY A 166 -17.53 -15.85 -43.13
C GLY A 166 -17.65 -17.36 -43.09
N SER A 167 -18.52 -17.89 -42.21
CA SER A 167 -19.20 -19.16 -42.40
C SER A 167 -20.51 -19.17 -41.61
N ILE A 168 -21.48 -18.41 -42.10
CA ILE A 168 -22.86 -18.55 -41.64
C ILE A 168 -23.49 -19.67 -42.45
N SER A 169 -23.53 -20.86 -41.87
CA SER A 169 -24.32 -21.99 -42.38
C SER A 169 -25.81 -21.64 -42.31
N THR A 170 -26.39 -21.28 -43.45
CA THR A 170 -27.84 -21.20 -43.62
C THR A 170 -28.44 -22.57 -43.68
N LYS A 171 -28.91 -23.13 -42.55
CA LYS A 171 -29.82 -24.28 -42.54
C LYS A 171 -31.21 -23.81 -42.95
N LYS A 172 -31.61 -24.07 -44.22
CA LYS A 172 -32.99 -23.99 -44.66
C LYS A 172 -33.80 -25.06 -43.92
N ARG A 173 -34.89 -24.64 -43.26
CA ARG A 173 -35.96 -25.51 -42.88
C ARG A 173 -36.81 -25.84 -44.12
N GLN A 174 -36.98 -27.11 -44.37
CA GLN A 174 -38.14 -27.67 -45.06
C GLN A 174 -39.16 -28.10 -44.00
#